data_f2a808d9362a324db85e8826654eabd2
#
_entry.id   f2a808d9362a324db85e8826654eabd2
#
_cell.length_a   1.000
_cell.length_b   1.000
_cell.length_c   1.000
_cell.angle_alpha   90.00
_cell.angle_beta   90.00
_cell.angle_gamma   90.00
#
_symmetry.space_group_name_H-M   'P 1'
#
loop_
_entity.id
_entity.type
_entity.pdbx_description
1 polymer ?
#
loop_
_entity_poly.entity_id
_entity_poly.type
_entity_poly.pdbx_seq_one_letter_code
_entity_poly.pdbx_strand_id
1 'polypeptide(L)'
;TLTTGRLRDQWHGMTRTGTLGRLFGHVPEPAVQMNPDDLRQKGLGAGDLVHLTSRHGSIVLPAQPSEELAAGQVFVAMHWGSEYLGGHSSTGAPMAGVNALTNPAFCPVSKQPELKHTAVKVLKAELPWSLLAVAWLAETDALAARDALRALMPRFAFATCVPFGRERSGVLLRASAYEAPPDDTLAQIEQLLGLAGAEVLRYADRKKGQRRAMRLARVGPDARLEAFLLAGDTRAEAWIRTLLQDELPAQSYGRLLLAPGASAPVAVA
;
A
#
# COMPACT_ATOMS: atom_id res chain seq x y z
N THR A 1 -0.64 -13.57 -19.40
CA THR A 1 0.70 -14.03 -18.98
C THR A 1 1.32 -13.05 -18.02
N LEU A 2 1.86 -13.52 -16.86
CA LEU A 2 2.66 -12.73 -15.93
C LEU A 2 4.11 -12.70 -16.41
N THR A 3 4.69 -11.51 -16.46
CA THR A 3 6.13 -11.28 -16.55
C THR A 3 6.63 -10.59 -15.28
N THR A 4 7.87 -10.87 -14.89
CA THR A 4 8.50 -10.23 -13.73
C THR A 4 9.81 -9.57 -14.14
N GLY A 5 10.17 -8.50 -13.48
CA GLY A 5 11.38 -7.75 -13.78
C GLY A 5 11.86 -6.91 -12.60
N ARG A 6 12.92 -6.15 -12.80
CA ARG A 6 13.51 -5.28 -11.78
C ARG A 6 12.87 -3.89 -11.84
N LEU A 7 12.81 -3.25 -10.67
CA LEU A 7 12.65 -1.80 -10.58
C LEU A 7 14.04 -1.13 -10.67
N ARG A 8 14.08 0.06 -11.25
CA ARG A 8 15.32 0.84 -11.45
C ARG A 8 16.12 1.02 -10.14
N ASP A 9 15.41 1.37 -9.06
CA ASP A 9 16.03 1.81 -7.82
C ASP A 9 16.14 0.70 -6.76
N GLN A 10 15.71 -0.54 -7.08
CA GLN A 10 15.67 -1.65 -6.15
C GLN A 10 16.67 -2.75 -6.51
N TRP A 11 17.16 -3.45 -5.48
CA TRP A 11 18.18 -4.48 -5.62
C TRP A 11 17.90 -5.71 -4.74
N HIS A 12 18.10 -6.90 -5.27
CA HIS A 12 18.06 -8.18 -4.54
C HIS A 12 16.83 -8.34 -3.62
N GLY A 13 15.61 -8.21 -4.12
CA GLY A 13 14.42 -8.30 -3.27
C GLY A 13 14.41 -7.24 -2.15
N MET A 14 15.06 -6.09 -2.39
CA MET A 14 15.17 -4.96 -1.46
C MET A 14 16.00 -5.23 -0.18
N THR A 15 16.77 -6.30 -0.10
CA THR A 15 17.60 -6.61 1.07
C THR A 15 18.60 -5.50 1.40
N ARG A 16 19.04 -4.72 0.41
CA ARG A 16 19.96 -3.59 0.56
C ARG A 16 19.31 -2.22 0.41
N THR A 17 18.14 -2.15 -0.17
CA THR A 17 17.49 -0.88 -0.54
C THR A 17 16.19 -0.63 0.25
N GLY A 18 15.64 -1.65 0.88
CA GLY A 18 14.33 -1.62 1.53
C GLY A 18 14.24 -0.82 2.83
N THR A 19 15.36 -0.33 3.37
CA THR A 19 15.40 0.56 4.54
C THR A 19 15.46 2.05 4.16
N LEU A 20 15.67 2.36 2.87
CA LEU A 20 15.90 3.71 2.38
C LEU A 20 14.65 4.25 1.69
N GLY A 21 13.82 5.01 2.39
CA GLY A 21 12.58 5.60 1.89
C GLY A 21 12.72 6.32 0.55
N ARG A 22 13.85 7.01 0.32
CA ARG A 22 14.14 7.73 -0.95
C ARG A 22 14.15 6.83 -2.18
N LEU A 23 14.43 5.53 -2.04
CA LEU A 23 14.46 4.58 -3.16
C LEU A 23 13.07 4.06 -3.54
N PHE A 24 12.05 4.38 -2.75
CA PHE A 24 10.65 4.11 -3.07
C PHE A 24 9.97 5.27 -3.82
N GLY A 25 10.67 6.37 -4.08
CA GLY A 25 10.09 7.54 -4.76
C GLY A 25 9.63 7.27 -6.20
N HIS A 26 10.27 6.35 -6.93
CA HIS A 26 9.88 6.02 -8.30
C HIS A 26 8.69 5.05 -8.35
N VAL A 27 8.72 3.98 -7.55
CA VAL A 27 7.60 3.02 -7.41
C VAL A 27 7.36 2.80 -5.92
N PRO A 28 6.43 3.54 -5.34
CA PRO A 28 6.27 3.58 -3.88
C PRO A 28 5.59 2.34 -3.28
N GLU A 29 4.75 1.67 -4.04
CA GLU A 29 3.95 0.53 -3.56
C GLU A 29 3.88 -0.57 -4.63
N PRO A 30 3.68 -1.84 -4.22
CA PRO A 30 3.50 -2.94 -5.16
C PRO A 30 2.21 -2.76 -5.96
N ALA A 31 2.28 -3.08 -7.25
CA ALA A 31 1.12 -3.08 -8.14
C ALA A 31 1.30 -4.13 -9.24
N VAL A 32 0.19 -4.55 -9.84
CA VAL A 32 0.19 -5.29 -11.09
C VAL A 32 -0.10 -4.31 -12.24
N GLN A 33 0.84 -4.17 -13.16
CA GLN A 33 0.66 -3.39 -14.37
C GLN A 33 -0.06 -4.23 -15.42
N MET A 34 -1.03 -3.62 -16.11
CA MET A 34 -1.89 -4.25 -17.10
C MET A 34 -2.13 -3.32 -18.28
N ASN A 35 -2.32 -3.91 -19.45
CA ASN A 35 -2.75 -3.15 -20.62
C ASN A 35 -4.12 -2.47 -20.33
N PRO A 36 -4.34 -1.20 -20.74
CA PRO A 36 -5.60 -0.49 -20.51
C PRO A 36 -6.83 -1.18 -21.10
N ASP A 37 -6.69 -1.85 -22.26
CA ASP A 37 -7.79 -2.59 -22.86
C ASP A 37 -8.19 -3.81 -22.02
N ASP A 38 -7.21 -4.52 -21.46
CA ASP A 38 -7.47 -5.65 -20.56
C ASP A 38 -8.17 -5.19 -19.28
N LEU A 39 -7.80 -4.02 -18.73
CA LEU A 39 -8.49 -3.43 -17.59
C LEU A 39 -9.95 -3.14 -17.93
N ARG A 40 -10.21 -2.46 -19.07
CA ARG A 40 -11.58 -2.16 -19.52
C ARG A 40 -12.41 -3.41 -19.74
N GLN A 41 -11.87 -4.43 -20.42
CA GLN A 41 -12.57 -5.70 -20.67
C GLN A 41 -12.93 -6.43 -19.37
N LYS A 42 -12.14 -6.28 -18.32
CA LYS A 42 -12.38 -6.89 -17.00
C LYS A 42 -13.22 -6.03 -16.07
N GLY A 43 -13.63 -4.83 -16.47
CA GLY A 43 -14.34 -3.88 -15.63
C GLY A 43 -13.52 -3.37 -14.45
N LEU A 44 -12.19 -3.24 -14.64
CA LEU A 44 -11.25 -2.80 -13.63
C LEU A 44 -10.84 -1.34 -13.88
N GLY A 45 -10.76 -0.57 -12.81
CA GLY A 45 -10.14 0.76 -12.77
C GLY A 45 -8.73 0.72 -12.19
N ALA A 46 -8.00 1.82 -12.35
CA ALA A 46 -6.72 2.03 -11.69
C ALA A 46 -6.92 2.00 -10.17
N GLY A 47 -6.09 1.23 -9.48
CA GLY A 47 -6.17 1.05 -8.02
C GLY A 47 -7.12 -0.06 -7.56
N ASP A 48 -7.97 -0.60 -8.41
CA ASP A 48 -8.79 -1.76 -8.07
C ASP A 48 -7.91 -2.93 -7.64
N LEU A 49 -8.24 -3.55 -6.51
CA LEU A 49 -7.53 -4.73 -6.06
C LEU A 49 -7.92 -5.95 -6.91
N VAL A 50 -6.93 -6.74 -7.28
CA VAL A 50 -7.12 -7.96 -8.06
C VAL A 50 -6.39 -9.14 -7.43
N HIS A 51 -7.04 -10.31 -7.46
CA HIS A 51 -6.38 -11.58 -7.27
C HIS A 51 -5.59 -11.93 -8.52
N LEU A 52 -4.31 -12.11 -8.36
CA LEU A 52 -3.41 -12.63 -9.39
C LEU A 52 -3.05 -14.07 -9.01
N THR A 53 -3.57 -15.05 -9.75
CA THR A 53 -3.50 -16.47 -9.38
C THR A 53 -2.83 -17.27 -10.50
N SER A 54 -1.80 -18.02 -10.15
CA SER A 54 -1.19 -19.06 -10.98
C SER A 54 -1.55 -20.45 -10.43
N ARG A 55 -1.06 -21.49 -11.05
CA ARG A 55 -1.16 -22.85 -10.51
C ARG A 55 -0.36 -23.07 -9.21
N HIS A 56 0.54 -22.15 -8.88
CA HIS A 56 1.46 -22.24 -7.73
C HIS A 56 0.99 -21.45 -6.52
N GLY A 57 0.22 -20.40 -6.73
CA GLY A 57 -0.25 -19.54 -5.65
C GLY A 57 -1.10 -18.37 -6.11
N SER A 58 -1.48 -17.53 -5.18
CA SER A 58 -2.28 -16.33 -5.43
C SER A 58 -1.81 -15.18 -4.55
N ILE A 59 -1.80 -13.97 -5.11
CA ILE A 59 -1.56 -12.73 -4.38
C ILE A 59 -2.63 -11.71 -4.71
N VAL A 60 -2.78 -10.68 -3.87
CA VAL A 60 -3.65 -9.52 -4.12
C VAL A 60 -2.78 -8.30 -4.35
N LEU A 61 -3.07 -7.55 -5.41
CA LEU A 61 -2.35 -6.32 -5.76
C LEU A 61 -3.32 -5.28 -6.35
N PRO A 62 -3.06 -3.98 -6.19
CA PRO A 62 -3.75 -2.95 -6.95
C PRO A 62 -3.34 -3.01 -8.43
N ALA A 63 -4.33 -2.86 -9.30
CA ALA A 63 -4.11 -2.80 -10.75
C ALA A 63 -3.68 -1.40 -11.19
N GLN A 64 -2.71 -1.32 -12.09
CA GLN A 64 -2.25 -0.08 -12.70
C GLN A 64 -2.26 -0.20 -14.22
N PRO A 65 -2.76 0.80 -14.96
CA PRO A 65 -2.68 0.81 -16.41
C PRO A 65 -1.21 1.02 -16.88
N SER A 66 -0.82 0.31 -17.93
CA SER A 66 0.46 0.50 -18.60
C SER A 66 0.32 0.22 -20.09
N GLU A 67 0.55 1.23 -20.91
CA GLU A 67 0.53 1.12 -22.38
C GLU A 67 1.75 0.38 -22.94
N GLU A 68 2.77 0.15 -22.11
CA GLU A 68 3.97 -0.59 -22.48
C GLU A 68 3.74 -2.11 -22.56
N LEU A 69 2.61 -2.59 -22.02
CA LEU A 69 2.27 -4.01 -22.01
C LEU A 69 1.32 -4.36 -23.15
N ALA A 70 1.60 -5.46 -23.85
CA ALA A 70 0.67 -6.00 -24.84
C ALA A 70 -0.58 -6.60 -24.14
N ALA A 71 -1.70 -6.67 -24.87
CA ALA A 71 -2.91 -7.34 -24.39
C ALA A 71 -2.63 -8.78 -23.94
N GLY A 72 -3.23 -9.19 -22.84
CA GLY A 72 -3.02 -10.49 -22.22
C GLY A 72 -1.72 -10.62 -21.42
N GLN A 73 -0.94 -9.54 -21.29
CA GLN A 73 0.26 -9.49 -20.45
C GLN A 73 0.02 -8.69 -19.17
N VAL A 74 0.61 -9.14 -18.09
CA VAL A 74 0.67 -8.40 -16.82
C VAL A 74 2.10 -8.41 -16.31
N PHE A 75 2.50 -7.34 -15.63
CA PHE A 75 3.83 -7.21 -15.04
C PHE A 75 3.74 -6.94 -13.55
N VAL A 76 4.56 -7.64 -12.77
CA VAL A 76 4.78 -7.36 -11.35
C VAL A 76 6.28 -7.33 -11.08
N ALA A 77 6.75 -6.29 -10.41
CA ALA A 77 8.15 -6.20 -10.04
C ALA A 77 8.52 -7.33 -9.07
N MET A 78 9.67 -7.98 -9.32
CA MET A 78 10.13 -9.16 -8.57
C MET A 78 10.55 -8.87 -7.13
N HIS A 79 10.67 -7.59 -6.75
CA HIS A 79 11.20 -7.19 -5.45
C HIS A 79 10.20 -7.28 -4.28
N TRP A 80 8.90 -7.36 -4.57
CA TRP A 80 7.84 -7.35 -3.58
C TRP A 80 7.70 -8.72 -2.89
N GLY A 81 8.48 -8.92 -1.84
CA GLY A 81 8.40 -10.08 -0.96
C GLY A 81 7.45 -9.87 0.23
N SER A 82 7.35 -10.86 1.09
CA SER A 82 6.52 -10.83 2.31
C SER A 82 6.91 -9.73 3.31
N GLU A 83 8.03 -9.06 3.10
CA GLU A 83 8.45 -7.90 3.90
C GLU A 83 7.65 -6.63 3.59
N TYR A 84 7.06 -6.54 2.41
CA TYR A 84 6.34 -5.35 1.92
C TYR A 84 4.91 -5.65 1.51
N LEU A 85 4.61 -6.91 1.22
CA LEU A 85 3.31 -7.37 0.76
C LEU A 85 2.84 -8.51 1.65
N GLY A 86 1.72 -8.35 2.31
CA GLY A 86 1.13 -9.31 3.23
C GLY A 86 -0.37 -9.50 3.01
N GLY A 87 -0.96 -10.33 3.86
CA GLY A 87 -2.37 -10.68 3.83
C GLY A 87 -2.58 -12.15 3.48
N HIS A 88 -3.78 -12.48 2.98
CA HIS A 88 -4.16 -13.83 2.61
C HIS A 88 -4.56 -13.91 1.15
N SER A 89 -4.14 -14.96 0.48
CA SER A 89 -4.55 -15.24 -0.89
C SER A 89 -6.04 -15.57 -0.99
N SER A 90 -6.56 -15.71 -2.21
CA SER A 90 -7.95 -16.15 -2.45
C SER A 90 -8.27 -17.54 -1.86
N THR A 91 -7.25 -18.33 -1.54
CA THR A 91 -7.37 -19.64 -0.90
C THR A 91 -7.22 -19.61 0.61
N GLY A 92 -7.06 -18.41 1.22
CA GLY A 92 -6.80 -18.22 2.65
C GLY A 92 -5.35 -18.48 3.08
N ALA A 93 -4.46 -18.87 2.16
CA ALA A 93 -3.04 -19.05 2.48
C ALA A 93 -2.34 -17.69 2.64
N PRO A 94 -1.35 -17.56 3.55
CA PRO A 94 -0.57 -16.33 3.69
C PRO A 94 0.11 -15.95 2.38
N MET A 95 0.16 -14.67 2.06
CA MET A 95 0.88 -14.17 0.89
C MET A 95 2.39 -14.28 1.10
N ALA A 96 3.07 -14.85 0.12
CA ALA A 96 4.52 -15.05 0.14
C ALA A 96 5.27 -14.16 -0.87
N GLY A 97 4.59 -13.13 -1.41
CA GLY A 97 5.14 -12.25 -2.43
C GLY A 97 5.03 -12.82 -3.85
N VAL A 98 5.54 -12.07 -4.84
CA VAL A 98 5.37 -12.39 -6.27
C VAL A 98 5.97 -13.73 -6.68
N ASN A 99 7.02 -14.18 -6.01
CA ASN A 99 7.65 -15.46 -6.33
C ASN A 99 6.76 -16.68 -6.04
N ALA A 100 5.72 -16.54 -5.22
CA ALA A 100 4.72 -17.58 -5.03
C ALA A 100 3.94 -17.92 -6.31
N LEU A 101 3.92 -17.01 -7.30
CA LEU A 101 3.23 -17.20 -8.57
C LEU A 101 4.12 -17.84 -9.64
N THR A 102 5.44 -17.74 -9.51
CA THR A 102 6.39 -18.09 -10.58
C THR A 102 6.62 -19.60 -10.70
N ASN A 103 7.08 -20.00 -11.89
CA ASN A 103 7.36 -21.40 -12.18
C ASN A 103 8.63 -21.85 -11.43
N PRO A 104 8.63 -22.99 -10.72
CA PRO A 104 9.83 -23.55 -10.10
C PRO A 104 10.76 -24.27 -11.10
N ALA A 105 10.43 -24.26 -12.40
CA ALA A 105 11.24 -24.88 -13.43
C ALA A 105 12.58 -24.16 -13.62
N PHE A 106 13.57 -24.88 -14.02
CA PHE A 106 14.91 -24.38 -14.34
C PHE A 106 15.51 -25.12 -15.53
N CYS A 107 16.42 -24.46 -16.23
CA CYS A 107 17.15 -25.08 -17.33
C CYS A 107 17.97 -26.28 -16.81
N PRO A 108 17.84 -27.49 -17.40
CA PRO A 108 18.53 -28.67 -16.90
C PRO A 108 20.07 -28.60 -17.04
N VAL A 109 20.57 -27.76 -17.96
CA VAL A 109 21.99 -27.55 -18.20
C VAL A 109 22.57 -26.42 -17.35
N SER A 110 22.08 -25.19 -17.57
CA SER A 110 22.60 -23.99 -16.89
C SER A 110 22.09 -23.78 -15.48
N LYS A 111 21.04 -24.52 -15.08
CA LYS A 111 20.31 -24.33 -13.81
C LYS A 111 19.69 -22.94 -13.65
N GLN A 112 19.58 -22.17 -14.73
CA GLN A 112 18.91 -20.86 -14.72
C GLN A 112 17.41 -21.06 -14.45
N PRO A 113 16.83 -20.42 -13.41
CA PRO A 113 15.41 -20.56 -13.09
C PRO A 113 14.53 -19.79 -14.09
N GLU A 114 13.35 -20.32 -14.37
CA GLU A 114 12.34 -19.74 -15.25
C GLU A 114 11.39 -18.84 -14.45
N LEU A 115 11.90 -17.72 -13.96
CA LEU A 115 11.15 -16.82 -13.06
C LEU A 115 10.34 -15.74 -13.77
N LYS A 116 10.52 -15.56 -15.09
CA LYS A 116 10.04 -14.35 -15.78
C LYS A 116 8.78 -14.56 -16.61
N HIS A 117 8.20 -15.75 -16.57
CA HIS A 117 7.03 -16.07 -17.35
C HIS A 117 6.18 -17.12 -16.63
N THR A 118 4.89 -16.82 -16.41
CA THR A 118 3.93 -17.78 -15.90
C THR A 118 2.50 -17.45 -16.33
N ALA A 119 1.66 -18.47 -16.50
CA ALA A 119 0.24 -18.27 -16.76
C ALA A 119 -0.47 -17.83 -15.48
N VAL A 120 -1.24 -16.76 -15.55
CA VAL A 120 -2.02 -16.25 -14.42
C VAL A 120 -3.44 -15.88 -14.82
N LYS A 121 -4.35 -16.02 -13.86
CA LYS A 121 -5.71 -15.51 -13.90
C LYS A 121 -5.77 -14.22 -13.10
N VAL A 122 -6.47 -13.21 -13.63
CA VAL A 122 -6.71 -11.93 -12.96
C VAL A 122 -8.19 -11.79 -12.72
N LEU A 123 -8.58 -11.62 -11.46
CA LEU A 123 -9.96 -11.42 -11.04
C LEU A 123 -10.03 -10.25 -10.06
N LYS A 124 -11.09 -9.45 -10.10
CA LYS A 124 -11.33 -8.41 -9.10
C LYS A 124 -11.38 -9.01 -7.70
N ALA A 125 -10.72 -8.35 -6.75
CA ALA A 125 -10.79 -8.69 -5.34
C ALA A 125 -11.82 -7.78 -4.67
N GLU A 126 -12.93 -8.36 -4.22
CA GLU A 126 -14.01 -7.65 -3.55
C GLU A 126 -13.66 -7.47 -2.06
N LEU A 127 -12.87 -6.44 -1.75
CA LEU A 127 -12.44 -6.08 -0.40
C LEU A 127 -12.99 -4.69 -0.05
N PRO A 128 -14.24 -4.59 0.45
CA PRO A 128 -14.94 -3.32 0.59
C PRO A 128 -14.41 -2.41 1.69
N TRP A 129 -13.73 -2.96 2.69
CA TRP A 129 -13.10 -2.17 3.73
C TRP A 129 -11.65 -1.88 3.38
N SER A 130 -11.24 -0.61 3.51
CA SER A 130 -9.88 -0.15 3.18
C SER A 130 -9.28 0.70 4.28
N LEU A 131 -7.94 0.70 4.35
CA LEU A 131 -7.15 1.50 5.27
C LEU A 131 -5.95 2.09 4.55
N LEU A 132 -5.67 3.35 4.84
CA LEU A 132 -4.40 4.00 4.57
C LEU A 132 -3.94 4.73 5.83
N ALA A 133 -2.75 4.42 6.29
CA ALA A 133 -2.11 5.12 7.39
C ALA A 133 -0.68 5.52 7.00
N VAL A 134 -0.35 6.79 7.22
CA VAL A 134 0.94 7.37 6.81
C VAL A 134 1.45 8.26 7.94
N ALA A 135 2.73 8.17 8.25
CA ALA A 135 3.35 9.01 9.27
C ALA A 135 4.79 9.35 8.93
N TRP A 136 5.18 10.59 9.20
CA TRP A 136 6.56 10.96 9.43
C TRP A 136 6.97 10.54 10.84
N LEU A 137 8.11 9.88 10.97
CA LEU A 137 8.65 9.38 12.23
C LEU A 137 10.14 9.78 12.34
N ALA A 138 10.69 9.76 13.56
CA ALA A 138 12.12 9.86 13.72
C ALA A 138 12.82 8.68 13.00
N GLU A 139 14.01 8.91 12.46
CA GLU A 139 14.73 7.89 11.68
C GLU A 139 14.94 6.59 12.46
N THR A 140 15.26 6.71 13.74
CA THR A 140 15.43 5.57 14.66
C THR A 140 14.13 4.76 14.85
N ASP A 141 12.99 5.41 14.79
CA ASP A 141 11.69 4.80 15.10
C ASP A 141 11.00 4.25 13.85
N ALA A 142 11.29 4.84 12.67
CA ALA A 142 10.61 4.50 11.43
C ALA A 142 10.77 3.02 11.04
N LEU A 143 11.97 2.45 11.18
CA LEU A 143 12.20 1.04 10.88
C LEU A 143 11.54 0.12 11.91
N ALA A 144 11.61 0.46 13.20
CA ALA A 144 10.96 -0.30 14.25
C ALA A 144 9.42 -0.29 14.10
N ALA A 145 8.85 0.88 13.80
CA ALA A 145 7.42 1.02 13.52
C ALA A 145 7.01 0.20 12.28
N ARG A 146 7.79 0.26 11.19
CA ARG A 146 7.54 -0.56 9.99
C ARG A 146 7.55 -2.04 10.32
N ASP A 147 8.52 -2.54 11.06
CA ASP A 147 8.64 -3.96 11.39
C ASP A 147 7.49 -4.41 12.31
N ALA A 148 7.04 -3.57 13.24
CA ALA A 148 5.88 -3.83 14.06
C ALA A 148 4.58 -3.82 13.26
N LEU A 149 4.39 -2.88 12.33
CA LEU A 149 3.25 -2.81 11.41
C LEU A 149 3.21 -4.03 10.48
N ARG A 150 4.37 -4.49 10.02
CA ARG A 150 4.50 -5.70 9.20
C ARG A 150 3.94 -6.94 9.92
N ALA A 151 4.14 -7.04 11.22
CA ALA A 151 3.57 -8.13 12.02
C ALA A 151 2.02 -8.11 12.07
N LEU A 152 1.39 -6.96 11.78
CA LEU A 152 -0.06 -6.82 11.69
C LEU A 152 -0.62 -7.11 10.29
N MET A 153 0.19 -7.08 9.23
CA MET A 153 -0.28 -7.30 7.85
C MET A 153 -1.06 -8.61 7.66
N PRO A 154 -0.72 -9.75 8.30
CA PRO A 154 -1.49 -10.98 8.16
C PRO A 154 -2.92 -10.92 8.73
N ARG A 155 -3.28 -9.86 9.44
CA ARG A 155 -4.66 -9.64 9.93
C ARG A 155 -5.63 -9.14 8.85
N PHE A 156 -5.12 -8.80 7.66
CA PHE A 156 -5.88 -8.28 6.53
C PHE A 156 -5.89 -9.26 5.35
N ALA A 157 -6.87 -9.13 4.47
CA ALA A 157 -6.86 -9.90 3.22
C ALA A 157 -5.78 -9.40 2.25
N PHE A 158 -5.47 -8.09 2.30
CA PHE A 158 -4.38 -7.45 1.58
C PHE A 158 -3.74 -6.39 2.47
N ALA A 159 -2.42 -6.32 2.50
CA ALA A 159 -1.70 -5.23 3.14
C ALA A 159 -0.34 -4.99 2.48
N THR A 160 0.08 -3.72 2.46
CA THR A 160 1.44 -3.30 2.11
C THR A 160 1.99 -2.37 3.17
N CYS A 161 3.27 -2.52 3.51
CA CYS A 161 3.95 -1.64 4.44
C CYS A 161 5.31 -1.25 3.86
N VAL A 162 5.48 0.04 3.52
CA VAL A 162 6.66 0.55 2.83
C VAL A 162 7.21 1.78 3.52
N PRO A 163 8.54 1.99 3.51
CA PRO A 163 9.13 3.25 3.91
C PRO A 163 8.96 4.28 2.78
N PHE A 164 8.94 5.55 3.14
CA PHE A 164 8.97 6.66 2.17
C PHE A 164 9.74 7.85 2.74
N GLY A 165 9.99 8.85 1.88
CA GLY A 165 10.64 10.09 2.22
C GLY A 165 12.09 10.16 1.77
N ARG A 166 12.59 11.39 1.57
CA ARG A 166 13.93 11.69 1.11
C ARG A 166 14.79 12.24 2.23
N GLU A 167 14.37 13.35 2.82
CA GLU A 167 15.04 14.04 3.93
C GLU A 167 14.52 13.61 5.29
N ARG A 168 13.26 13.20 5.33
CA ARG A 168 12.58 12.67 6.51
C ARG A 168 12.24 11.21 6.29
N SER A 169 12.19 10.45 7.36
CA SER A 169 11.79 9.04 7.35
C SER A 169 10.30 8.91 7.61
N GLY A 170 9.61 8.21 6.73
CA GLY A 170 8.18 7.94 6.89
C GLY A 170 7.83 6.48 6.64
N VAL A 171 6.67 6.09 7.13
CA VAL A 171 6.09 4.76 6.94
C VAL A 171 4.67 4.89 6.40
N LEU A 172 4.35 4.09 5.38
CA LEU A 172 3.03 3.96 4.78
C LEU A 172 2.55 2.53 4.97
N LEU A 173 1.37 2.38 5.56
CA LEU A 173 0.63 1.13 5.65
C LEU A 173 -0.67 1.28 4.87
N ARG A 174 -0.89 0.40 3.90
CA ARG A 174 -2.15 0.24 3.18
C ARG A 174 -2.70 -1.15 3.45
N ALA A 175 -4.00 -1.27 3.69
CA ALA A 175 -4.63 -2.56 3.88
C ALA A 175 -6.06 -2.58 3.34
N SER A 176 -6.57 -3.78 3.05
CA SER A 176 -7.97 -4.00 2.71
C SER A 176 -8.45 -5.36 3.25
N ALA A 177 -9.73 -5.41 3.58
CA ALA A 177 -10.35 -6.59 4.16
C ALA A 177 -11.83 -6.70 3.75
N TYR A 178 -12.41 -7.87 3.98
CA TYR A 178 -13.84 -8.10 3.79
C TYR A 178 -14.69 -7.33 4.80
N GLU A 179 -14.17 -7.18 6.02
CA GLU A 179 -14.81 -6.50 7.14
C GLU A 179 -13.79 -5.64 7.89
N ALA A 180 -14.28 -4.68 8.69
CA ALA A 180 -13.42 -3.90 9.56
C ALA A 180 -12.69 -4.82 10.56
N PRO A 181 -11.38 -4.63 10.76
CA PRO A 181 -10.64 -5.38 11.77
C PRO A 181 -11.10 -4.99 13.18
N PRO A 182 -10.78 -5.80 14.20
CA PRO A 182 -11.01 -5.44 15.59
C PRO A 182 -10.42 -4.07 15.96
N ASP A 183 -11.09 -3.36 16.87
CA ASP A 183 -10.67 -2.01 17.32
C ASP A 183 -9.25 -1.99 17.90
N ASP A 184 -8.78 -3.07 18.52
CA ASP A 184 -7.43 -3.21 19.04
C ASP A 184 -6.36 -3.17 17.95
N THR A 185 -6.65 -3.73 16.78
CA THR A 185 -5.75 -3.69 15.62
C THR A 185 -5.56 -2.25 15.14
N LEU A 186 -6.64 -1.48 15.03
CA LEU A 186 -6.56 -0.07 14.65
C LEU A 186 -5.84 0.76 15.72
N ALA A 187 -6.10 0.48 17.00
CA ALA A 187 -5.43 1.15 18.12
C ALA A 187 -3.91 0.88 18.12
N GLN A 188 -3.49 -0.35 17.83
CA GLN A 188 -2.06 -0.70 17.68
C GLN A 188 -1.41 0.07 16.52
N ILE A 189 -2.08 0.15 15.37
CA ILE A 189 -1.59 0.94 14.22
C ILE A 189 -1.46 2.41 14.59
N GLU A 190 -2.46 3.00 15.25
CA GLU A 190 -2.41 4.39 15.73
C GLU A 190 -1.24 4.61 16.70
N GLN A 191 -1.02 3.70 17.64
CA GLN A 191 0.09 3.81 18.58
C GLN A 191 1.44 3.79 17.87
N LEU A 192 1.66 2.86 16.94
CA LEU A 192 2.90 2.72 16.19
C LEU A 192 3.21 3.95 15.30
N LEU A 193 2.17 4.66 14.85
CA LEU A 193 2.31 5.85 14.00
C LEU A 193 2.20 7.18 14.76
N GLY A 194 2.21 7.12 16.12
CA GLY A 194 2.11 8.31 16.95
C GLY A 194 0.75 9.00 16.86
N LEU A 195 -0.32 8.25 16.60
CA LEU A 195 -1.70 8.72 16.51
C LEU A 195 -2.52 8.43 17.77
N ALA A 196 -1.89 8.05 18.89
CA ALA A 196 -2.59 7.72 20.14
C ALA A 196 -2.72 8.91 21.11
N GLY A 197 -1.99 10.02 20.92
CA GLY A 197 -1.94 11.19 21.82
C GLY A 197 -3.27 11.97 21.93
N ALA A 198 -3.38 12.80 22.94
CA ALA A 198 -4.57 13.64 23.19
C ALA A 198 -4.72 14.78 22.16
N GLU A 199 -3.62 15.19 21.54
CA GLU A 199 -3.55 16.24 20.50
C GLU A 199 -4.04 15.76 19.13
N VAL A 200 -4.29 14.47 18.98
CA VAL A 200 -4.72 13.87 17.71
C VAL A 200 -6.19 14.16 17.45
N LEU A 201 -6.49 14.71 16.31
CA LEU A 201 -7.86 14.91 15.83
C LEU A 201 -8.46 13.57 15.41
N ARG A 202 -9.69 13.28 15.87
CA ARG A 202 -10.34 11.97 15.64
C ARG A 202 -11.76 12.11 15.14
N TYR A 203 -12.14 11.15 14.29
CA TYR A 203 -13.51 10.86 13.91
C TYR A 203 -13.70 9.33 13.89
N ALA A 204 -14.85 8.87 14.37
CA ALA A 204 -15.22 7.47 14.30
C ALA A 204 -16.73 7.31 14.06
N ASP A 205 -17.08 6.42 13.13
CA ASP A 205 -18.44 5.92 12.91
C ASP A 205 -18.38 4.39 12.93
N ARG A 206 -18.70 3.82 14.11
CA ARG A 206 -18.65 2.36 14.31
C ARG A 206 -19.65 1.61 13.44
N LYS A 207 -20.81 2.21 13.11
CA LYS A 207 -21.80 1.57 12.27
C LYS A 207 -21.34 1.38 10.84
N LYS A 208 -20.51 2.30 10.37
CA LYS A 208 -19.92 2.25 9.02
C LYS A 208 -18.52 1.65 9.00
N GLY A 209 -17.98 1.23 10.14
CA GLY A 209 -16.60 0.76 10.25
C GLY A 209 -15.57 1.82 9.86
N GLN A 210 -15.90 3.12 10.05
CA GLN A 210 -15.05 4.24 9.65
C GLN A 210 -14.33 4.84 10.85
N ARG A 211 -13.03 5.13 10.67
CA ARG A 211 -12.20 5.81 11.67
C ARG A 211 -11.18 6.69 10.96
N ARG A 212 -10.98 7.89 11.50
CA ARG A 212 -9.96 8.83 11.06
C ARG A 212 -9.18 9.38 12.24
N ALA A 213 -7.87 9.48 12.09
CA ALA A 213 -6.99 10.11 13.06
C ALA A 213 -5.99 10.99 12.31
N MET A 214 -5.75 12.20 12.80
CA MET A 214 -4.83 13.16 12.19
C MET A 214 -3.97 13.79 13.28
N ARG A 215 -2.65 13.76 13.11
CA ARG A 215 -1.71 14.49 13.95
C ARG A 215 -1.11 15.63 13.16
N LEU A 216 -1.23 16.84 13.71
CA LEU A 216 -0.65 18.04 13.14
C LEU A 216 0.47 18.56 14.05
N ALA A 217 1.51 19.09 13.45
CA ALA A 217 2.55 19.85 14.16
C ALA A 217 2.48 21.33 13.76
N ARG A 218 2.71 22.23 14.73
CA ARG A 218 2.83 23.66 14.45
C ARG A 218 4.17 23.98 13.82
N VAL A 219 4.14 24.74 12.73
CA VAL A 219 5.32 25.23 12.02
C VAL A 219 5.14 26.73 11.80
N GLY A 220 5.62 27.55 12.72
CA GLY A 220 5.38 29.00 12.72
C GLY A 220 3.89 29.34 12.90
N PRO A 221 3.28 30.13 12.00
CA PRO A 221 1.86 30.46 12.05
C PRO A 221 0.95 29.33 11.55
N ASP A 222 1.50 28.33 10.86
CA ASP A 222 0.77 27.24 10.21
C ASP A 222 0.84 25.93 11.01
N ALA A 223 0.02 24.97 10.58
CA ALA A 223 0.11 23.59 11.02
C ALA A 223 0.31 22.69 9.79
N ARG A 224 1.15 21.67 9.91
CA ARG A 224 1.40 20.65 8.88
C ARG A 224 0.96 19.28 9.36
N LEU A 225 0.51 18.46 8.42
CA LEU A 225 0.12 17.09 8.73
C LEU A 225 1.38 16.23 8.90
N GLU A 226 1.49 15.59 10.06
CA GLU A 226 2.62 14.72 10.41
C GLU A 226 2.28 13.23 10.34
N ALA A 227 1.02 12.90 10.60
CA ALA A 227 0.53 11.54 10.49
C ALA A 227 -0.97 11.53 10.27
N PHE A 228 -1.46 10.51 9.56
CA PHE A 228 -2.89 10.26 9.43
C PHE A 228 -3.22 8.78 9.32
N LEU A 229 -4.45 8.45 9.70
CA LEU A 229 -5.10 7.17 9.46
C LEU A 229 -6.49 7.42 8.87
N LEU A 230 -6.77 6.78 7.74
CA LEU A 230 -8.08 6.68 7.10
C LEU A 230 -8.47 5.20 7.11
N ALA A 231 -9.56 4.85 7.77
CA ALA A 231 -10.07 3.48 7.84
C ALA A 231 -11.55 3.43 7.46
N GLY A 232 -11.93 2.43 6.67
CA GLY A 232 -13.29 2.22 6.15
C GLY A 232 -13.62 3.08 4.93
N ASP A 233 -13.06 4.27 4.80
CA ASP A 233 -13.21 5.17 3.65
C ASP A 233 -11.89 5.89 3.39
N THR A 234 -11.21 5.53 2.33
CA THR A 234 -9.92 6.09 1.91
C THR A 234 -10.02 7.03 0.69
N ARG A 235 -11.23 7.40 0.24
CA ARG A 235 -11.42 8.23 -0.98
C ARG A 235 -10.72 9.58 -0.93
N ALA A 236 -10.46 10.11 0.27
CA ALA A 236 -9.72 11.36 0.45
C ALA A 236 -8.19 11.17 0.42
N GLU A 237 -7.68 9.96 0.18
CA GLU A 237 -6.26 9.64 0.32
C GLU A 237 -5.36 10.50 -0.56
N ALA A 238 -5.75 10.78 -1.80
CA ALA A 238 -4.90 11.49 -2.75
C ALA A 238 -4.49 12.87 -2.20
N TRP A 239 -5.45 13.71 -1.83
CA TRP A 239 -5.16 15.06 -1.36
C TRP A 239 -4.58 15.11 0.06
N ILE A 240 -5.01 14.21 0.97
CA ILE A 240 -4.45 14.15 2.33
C ILE A 240 -3.00 13.67 2.29
N ARG A 241 -2.68 12.72 1.43
CA ARG A 241 -1.31 12.27 1.22
C ARG A 241 -0.43 13.38 0.63
N THR A 242 -0.92 14.14 -0.33
CA THR A 242 -0.23 15.32 -0.87
C THR A 242 0.07 16.34 0.24
N LEU A 243 -0.91 16.67 1.09
CA LEU A 243 -0.68 17.57 2.24
C LEU A 243 0.48 17.10 3.13
N LEU A 244 0.55 15.80 3.41
CA LEU A 244 1.60 15.25 4.26
C LEU A 244 2.95 15.20 3.53
N GLN A 245 3.00 14.66 2.32
CA GLN A 245 4.26 14.40 1.61
C GLN A 245 4.94 15.67 1.11
N ASP A 246 4.15 16.65 0.67
CA ASP A 246 4.64 17.94 0.19
C ASP A 246 4.72 18.98 1.31
N GLU A 247 4.45 18.56 2.55
CA GLU A 247 4.51 19.40 3.77
C GLU A 247 3.71 20.70 3.65
N LEU A 248 2.54 20.64 2.98
CA LEU A 248 1.70 21.80 2.73
C LEU A 248 0.97 22.26 4.01
N PRO A 249 0.65 23.57 4.14
CA PRO A 249 -0.15 24.08 5.25
C PRO A 249 -1.52 23.39 5.33
N ALA A 250 -1.85 22.83 6.49
CA ALA A 250 -3.08 22.07 6.69
C ALA A 250 -4.11 22.75 7.59
N GLN A 251 -3.74 23.89 8.23
CA GLN A 251 -4.57 24.57 9.22
C GLN A 251 -5.92 25.05 8.66
N SER A 252 -5.94 25.51 7.42
CA SER A 252 -7.16 26.02 6.76
C SER A 252 -8.21 24.93 6.48
N TYR A 253 -7.83 23.67 6.47
CA TYR A 253 -8.74 22.58 6.14
C TYR A 253 -9.53 22.04 7.35
N GLY A 254 -9.06 22.26 8.57
CA GLY A 254 -9.78 21.99 9.81
C GLY A 254 -10.58 20.68 9.80
N ARG A 255 -11.92 20.80 9.92
CA ARG A 255 -12.83 19.64 9.94
C ARG A 255 -12.86 18.84 8.65
N LEU A 256 -12.43 19.42 7.52
CA LEU A 256 -12.43 18.73 6.23
C LEU A 256 -11.48 17.52 6.25
N LEU A 257 -10.39 17.59 7.00
CA LEU A 257 -9.45 16.48 7.19
C LEU A 257 -10.14 15.23 7.77
N LEU A 258 -11.14 15.43 8.61
CA LEU A 258 -11.90 14.36 9.27
C LEU A 258 -13.19 13.96 8.54
N ALA A 259 -13.62 14.73 7.54
CA ALA A 259 -14.90 14.49 6.87
C ALA A 259 -14.81 13.31 5.89
N PRO A 260 -15.59 12.23 6.09
CA PRO A 260 -15.64 11.13 5.13
C PRO A 260 -16.08 11.61 3.75
N GLY A 261 -15.38 11.11 2.71
CA GLY A 261 -15.71 11.47 1.32
C GLY A 261 -15.47 12.91 0.93
N ALA A 262 -14.75 13.69 1.73
CA ALA A 262 -14.41 15.06 1.37
C ALA A 262 -13.60 15.11 0.07
N SER A 263 -14.04 15.93 -0.87
CA SER A 263 -13.32 16.21 -2.11
C SER A 263 -12.07 17.05 -1.83
N ALA A 264 -11.07 16.91 -2.70
CA ALA A 264 -9.87 17.74 -2.61
C ALA A 264 -10.24 19.24 -2.68
N PRO A 265 -9.74 20.07 -1.76
CA PRO A 265 -9.83 21.51 -1.90
C PRO A 265 -9.09 21.98 -3.16
N VAL A 266 -9.57 23.05 -3.80
CA VAL A 266 -8.98 23.60 -5.04
C VAL A 266 -7.47 23.88 -4.93
N ALA A 267 -6.99 24.19 -3.73
CA ALA A 267 -5.57 24.46 -3.47
C ALA A 267 -4.68 23.19 -3.41
N VAL A 268 -5.26 21.99 -3.42
CA VAL A 268 -4.55 20.69 -3.29
C VAL A 268 -4.96 19.71 -4.40
N ALA A 269 -5.85 20.13 -5.29
CA ALA A 269 -6.38 19.31 -6.38
C ALA A 269 -5.45 19.26 -7.59
#